data_b3857c72a72d1b9e84f4abbe0e940ec9
#
_entry.id   b3857c72a72d1b9e84f4abbe0e940ec9
#
_cell.length_a   1.000
_cell.length_b   1.000
_cell.length_c   1.000
_cell.angle_alpha   90.00
_cell.angle_beta   90.00
_cell.angle_gamma   90.00
#
_symmetry.space_group_name_H-M   'P 1'
#
loop_
_entity.id
_entity.type
_entity.pdbx_description
1 polymer ?
#
loop_
_entity_poly.entity_id
_entity_poly.type
_entity_poly.pdbx_seq_one_letter_code
_entity_poly.pdbx_strand_id
1 'polypeptide(L)'
;VTCGAILAGITNEEVLMKIEPEEYARTLERSRTHAVAWIDTLPDRPVAPSRDAEAMRDVFDRSLGTEPTDPATVVDELATLAEPGIMAMSSGRFFGWVIGGTLPASLGADWLVSAWDQNAAMRYASPATAAIEELAGEWLLDVLGLPAGSDVGFTTGATMANWTGLAAARASVLDDVGWDVNVRGLQNAPAVTVLAGAERHVSVDLALRYLGFGTPTVVASDDEGRILVPALREALATVTGPVILCLQAGNLHSGAFDPFAEAIEAAHAAGAWVHVDGAFGLWAAASPTLRPRLAGVEAADSWATDAHKTLNVPYDCGVAIIARPNVARAALGTETAYLIRDAADTPDPYDLVPEMSRRARGVPVWAALRQLGRSGVVELVDGLVAIARELATGLAALPGVEVVNDVVFTQVCVTFGSDERTRAVTARLIADGRVWMSGSVWRGRQVLRISVSNWSTDSDDVAYSLAAVAEAMADEPSSGRFPPVADRSHERKTPTR
;
A
#
# COMPACT_ATOMS: atom_id res chain seq x y z
N VAL A 1 25.33 -56.01 -5.22
CA VAL A 1 25.79 -55.50 -6.51
C VAL A 1 25.96 -53.99 -6.37
N THR A 2 27.17 -53.57 -6.41
CA THR A 2 27.86 -52.33 -6.11
C THR A 2 27.27 -51.10 -6.80
N CYS A 3 26.87 -50.12 -5.97
CA CYS A 3 26.57 -48.74 -6.35
C CYS A 3 27.87 -47.91 -6.31
N GLY A 4 28.81 -48.22 -7.18
CA GLY A 4 30.16 -47.68 -7.13
C GLY A 4 30.79 -47.27 -8.46
N ALA A 5 30.01 -47.10 -9.54
CA ALA A 5 30.61 -46.92 -10.88
C ALA A 5 30.05 -45.76 -11.70
N ILE A 6 29.40 -44.72 -11.11
CA ILE A 6 28.88 -43.55 -11.87
C ILE A 6 29.53 -42.21 -11.44
N LEU A 7 30.42 -42.19 -10.46
CA LEU A 7 31.05 -40.92 -9.99
C LEU A 7 32.53 -40.75 -10.42
N ALA A 8 33.02 -41.54 -11.37
CA ALA A 8 34.39 -41.42 -11.88
C ALA A 8 34.38 -40.69 -13.23
N GLY A 9 34.33 -39.38 -13.25
CA GLY A 9 34.47 -38.58 -14.47
C GLY A 9 34.14 -37.08 -14.33
N ILE A 10 33.56 -36.66 -13.21
CA ILE A 10 33.28 -35.23 -12.99
C ILE A 10 34.35 -34.70 -12.02
N THR A 11 35.30 -33.95 -12.52
CA THR A 11 36.25 -33.24 -11.65
C THR A 11 35.47 -32.18 -10.86
N ASN A 12 35.79 -31.99 -9.60
CA ASN A 12 35.12 -30.99 -8.73
C ASN A 12 35.16 -29.54 -9.26
N GLU A 13 35.94 -29.27 -10.31
CA GLU A 13 36.03 -27.97 -10.97
C GLU A 13 34.94 -27.75 -12.04
N GLU A 14 34.33 -28.83 -12.58
CA GLU A 14 33.29 -28.74 -13.64
C GLU A 14 31.86 -28.64 -13.08
N VAL A 15 31.64 -28.79 -11.77
CA VAL A 15 30.30 -28.84 -11.16
C VAL A 15 29.88 -27.49 -10.52
N LEU A 16 30.83 -26.57 -10.32
CA LEU A 16 30.51 -25.26 -9.73
C LEU A 16 30.34 -24.20 -10.82
N MET A 17 29.14 -23.67 -10.93
CA MET A 17 28.88 -22.44 -11.72
C MET A 17 29.77 -21.33 -11.13
N LYS A 18 30.86 -20.97 -11.84
CA LYS A 18 31.73 -19.85 -11.47
C LYS A 18 31.14 -18.60 -12.10
N ILE A 19 30.68 -17.67 -11.26
CA ILE A 19 30.26 -16.32 -11.70
C ILE A 19 31.46 -15.39 -11.42
N GLU A 20 31.99 -14.79 -12.47
CA GLU A 20 33.08 -13.83 -12.33
C GLU A 20 32.57 -12.44 -11.92
N PRO A 21 33.32 -11.67 -11.10
CA PRO A 21 32.90 -10.33 -10.67
C PRO A 21 32.55 -9.38 -11.82
N GLU A 22 33.20 -9.54 -12.96
CA GLU A 22 32.96 -8.75 -14.18
C GLU A 22 31.56 -9.01 -14.78
N GLU A 23 30.98 -10.20 -14.56
CA GLU A 23 29.60 -10.52 -15.00
C GLU A 23 28.58 -9.72 -14.21
N TYR A 24 28.75 -9.56 -12.88
CA TYR A 24 27.90 -8.68 -12.07
C TYR A 24 27.97 -7.25 -12.56
N ALA A 25 29.18 -6.71 -12.72
CA ALA A 25 29.36 -5.32 -13.15
C ALA A 25 28.71 -5.05 -14.50
N ARG A 26 28.90 -5.93 -15.48
CA ARG A 26 28.30 -5.84 -16.82
C ARG A 26 26.77 -5.94 -16.77
N THR A 27 26.24 -6.91 -16.03
CA THR A 27 24.78 -7.13 -15.90
C THR A 27 24.09 -5.94 -15.22
N LEU A 28 24.66 -5.43 -14.10
CA LEU A 28 24.12 -4.26 -13.41
C LEU A 28 24.18 -2.98 -14.27
N GLU A 29 25.23 -2.83 -15.09
CA GLU A 29 25.30 -1.69 -16.02
C GLU A 29 24.22 -1.78 -17.11
N ARG A 30 23.85 -2.98 -17.59
CA ARG A 30 22.72 -3.15 -18.51
C ARG A 30 21.41 -2.79 -17.82
N SER A 31 21.19 -3.27 -16.59
CA SER A 31 20.01 -2.91 -15.78
C SER A 31 19.90 -1.40 -15.59
N ARG A 32 21.01 -0.72 -15.23
CA ARG A 32 21.05 0.73 -15.08
C ARG A 32 20.69 1.44 -16.39
N THR A 33 21.23 1.01 -17.51
CA THR A 33 20.99 1.60 -18.81
C THR A 33 19.51 1.55 -19.17
N HIS A 34 18.86 0.39 -19.03
CA HIS A 34 17.42 0.23 -19.29
C HIS A 34 16.56 1.02 -18.32
N ALA A 35 16.90 1.01 -17.02
CA ALA A 35 16.13 1.72 -16.02
C ALA A 35 16.17 3.25 -16.21
N VAL A 36 17.34 3.82 -16.50
CA VAL A 36 17.47 5.25 -16.78
C VAL A 36 16.71 5.63 -18.06
N ALA A 37 16.89 4.84 -19.14
CA ALA A 37 16.14 5.07 -20.37
C ALA A 37 14.62 5.02 -20.17
N TRP A 38 14.12 4.09 -19.34
CA TRP A 38 12.70 4.03 -18.97
C TRP A 38 12.24 5.30 -18.24
N ILE A 39 12.97 5.72 -17.19
CA ILE A 39 12.64 6.89 -16.38
C ILE A 39 12.65 8.16 -17.25
N ASP A 40 13.61 8.32 -18.13
CA ASP A 40 13.74 9.48 -19.01
C ASP A 40 12.55 9.63 -19.98
N THR A 41 11.84 8.55 -20.28
CA THR A 41 10.65 8.59 -21.16
C THR A 41 9.33 8.88 -20.43
N LEU A 42 9.28 8.82 -19.10
CA LEU A 42 8.04 8.98 -18.32
C LEU A 42 7.25 10.26 -18.59
N PRO A 43 7.88 11.44 -18.83
CA PRO A 43 7.14 12.66 -19.13
C PRO A 43 6.34 12.60 -20.43
N ASP A 44 6.85 11.90 -21.45
CA ASP A 44 6.30 11.94 -22.81
C ASP A 44 5.55 10.67 -23.24
N ARG A 45 5.85 9.52 -22.61
CA ARG A 45 5.28 8.24 -23.01
C ARG A 45 3.81 8.11 -22.63
N PRO A 46 2.98 7.33 -23.38
CA PRO A 46 1.67 6.93 -22.92
C PRO A 46 1.73 6.24 -21.55
N VAL A 47 0.72 6.48 -20.72
CA VAL A 47 0.64 5.87 -19.39
C VAL A 47 0.17 4.41 -19.49
N ALA A 48 -0.80 4.14 -20.37
CA ALA A 48 -1.31 2.78 -20.59
C ALA A 48 -0.27 1.91 -21.31
N PRO A 49 -0.18 0.60 -20.97
CA PRO A 49 0.60 -0.34 -21.76
C PRO A 49 -0.02 -0.55 -23.13
N SER A 50 0.81 -0.89 -24.12
CA SER A 50 0.35 -1.16 -25.49
C SER A 50 -0.15 -2.60 -25.69
N ARG A 51 0.09 -3.49 -24.73
CA ARG A 51 -0.34 -4.90 -24.73
C ARG A 51 -0.95 -5.28 -23.40
N ASP A 52 -1.97 -6.13 -23.45
CA ASP A 52 -2.56 -6.74 -22.25
C ASP A 52 -1.77 -7.97 -21.78
N ALA A 53 -2.19 -8.54 -20.64
CA ALA A 53 -1.49 -9.67 -20.03
C ALA A 53 -1.50 -10.93 -20.90
N GLU A 54 -2.55 -11.15 -21.72
CA GLU A 54 -2.64 -12.31 -22.60
C GLU A 54 -1.66 -12.20 -23.77
N ALA A 55 -1.62 -11.02 -24.43
CA ALA A 55 -0.63 -10.73 -25.46
C ALA A 55 0.80 -10.74 -24.93
N MET A 56 1.02 -10.29 -23.68
CA MET A 56 2.34 -10.36 -23.05
C MET A 56 2.76 -11.79 -22.72
N ARG A 57 1.83 -12.66 -22.35
CA ARG A 57 2.14 -14.08 -22.17
C ARG A 57 2.72 -14.70 -23.45
N ASP A 58 2.14 -14.40 -24.61
CA ASP A 58 2.64 -14.87 -25.90
C ASP A 58 4.06 -14.35 -26.19
N VAL A 59 4.37 -13.10 -25.78
CA VAL A 59 5.73 -12.53 -25.92
C VAL A 59 6.74 -13.30 -25.10
N PHE A 60 6.37 -13.77 -23.89
CA PHE A 60 7.23 -14.50 -22.98
C PHE A 60 7.15 -16.03 -23.17
N ASP A 61 6.27 -16.54 -24.04
CA ASP A 61 6.11 -17.98 -24.27
C ASP A 61 7.31 -18.54 -25.07
N ARG A 62 8.36 -18.86 -24.33
CA ARG A 62 9.60 -19.45 -24.81
C ARG A 62 9.94 -20.68 -24.00
N SER A 63 10.55 -21.69 -24.64
CA SER A 63 11.11 -22.82 -23.89
C SER A 63 12.26 -22.36 -22.99
N LEU A 64 12.39 -22.98 -21.82
CA LEU A 64 13.46 -22.64 -20.88
C LEU A 64 14.87 -22.80 -21.51
N GLY A 65 14.99 -23.61 -22.55
CA GLY A 65 16.30 -23.93 -23.14
C GLY A 65 17.06 -25.00 -22.34
N THR A 66 18.10 -25.57 -22.94
CA THR A 66 18.96 -26.55 -22.31
C THR A 66 20.30 -25.97 -21.89
N GLU A 67 20.74 -24.91 -22.54
CA GLU A 67 22.01 -24.25 -22.28
C GLU A 67 21.84 -22.97 -21.49
N PRO A 68 22.81 -22.57 -20.63
CA PRO A 68 22.83 -21.30 -19.94
C PRO A 68 22.85 -20.12 -20.92
N THR A 69 22.23 -19.02 -20.53
CA THR A 69 22.26 -17.76 -21.27
C THR A 69 23.10 -16.73 -20.51
N ASP A 70 23.87 -15.92 -21.24
CA ASP A 70 24.66 -14.84 -20.65
C ASP A 70 23.78 -13.88 -19.82
N PRO A 71 24.13 -13.56 -18.56
CA PRO A 71 23.29 -12.77 -17.66
C PRO A 71 22.92 -11.38 -18.18
N ALA A 72 23.82 -10.69 -18.87
CA ALA A 72 23.55 -9.38 -19.45
C ALA A 72 22.56 -9.47 -20.61
N THR A 73 22.64 -10.53 -21.43
CA THR A 73 21.68 -10.83 -22.49
C THR A 73 20.29 -11.10 -21.92
N VAL A 74 20.17 -11.82 -20.80
CA VAL A 74 18.89 -12.07 -20.11
C VAL A 74 18.24 -10.75 -19.68
N VAL A 75 19.02 -9.80 -19.13
CA VAL A 75 18.52 -8.47 -18.73
C VAL A 75 18.04 -7.67 -19.95
N ASP A 76 18.79 -7.69 -21.04
CA ASP A 76 18.41 -6.99 -22.27
C ASP A 76 17.13 -7.57 -22.88
N GLU A 77 17.01 -8.89 -22.93
CA GLU A 77 15.79 -9.56 -23.39
C GLU A 77 14.60 -9.21 -22.48
N LEU A 78 14.76 -9.31 -21.16
CA LEU A 78 13.72 -8.99 -20.19
C LEU A 78 13.21 -7.57 -20.38
N ALA A 79 14.11 -6.57 -20.42
CA ALA A 79 13.75 -5.18 -20.59
C ALA A 79 13.01 -4.92 -21.91
N THR A 80 13.51 -5.49 -23.00
CA THR A 80 12.92 -5.34 -24.33
C THR A 80 11.55 -6.01 -24.45
N LEU A 81 11.42 -7.22 -23.93
CA LEU A 81 10.18 -7.99 -24.00
C LEU A 81 9.10 -7.44 -23.10
N ALA A 82 9.46 -6.96 -21.91
CA ALA A 82 8.51 -6.44 -20.94
C ALA A 82 7.92 -5.06 -21.32
N GLU A 83 8.71 -4.23 -22.00
CA GLU A 83 8.39 -2.83 -22.27
C GLU A 83 6.96 -2.59 -22.80
N PRO A 84 6.42 -3.35 -23.78
CA PRO A 84 5.07 -3.12 -24.31
C PRO A 84 3.94 -3.36 -23.28
N GLY A 85 4.20 -4.13 -22.22
CA GLY A 85 3.23 -4.47 -21.18
C GLY A 85 3.40 -3.69 -19.88
N ILE A 86 4.41 -2.81 -19.76
CA ILE A 86 4.64 -2.03 -18.54
C ILE A 86 3.78 -0.76 -18.58
N MET A 87 2.90 -0.61 -17.58
CA MET A 87 2.18 0.63 -17.33
C MET A 87 3.11 1.67 -16.68
N ALA A 88 3.08 2.90 -17.18
CA ALA A 88 3.90 3.99 -16.64
C ALA A 88 3.33 4.54 -15.33
N MET A 89 3.27 3.69 -14.27
CA MET A 89 2.71 4.05 -12.97
C MET A 89 3.49 5.18 -12.26
N SER A 90 4.75 5.37 -12.61
CA SER A 90 5.57 6.47 -12.09
C SER A 90 5.48 7.76 -12.90
N SER A 91 4.60 7.83 -13.91
CA SER A 91 4.31 9.07 -14.64
C SER A 91 3.48 10.03 -13.78
N GLY A 92 3.73 11.34 -13.88
CA GLY A 92 2.92 12.39 -13.25
C GLY A 92 1.45 12.38 -13.69
N ARG A 93 1.13 11.70 -14.80
CA ARG A 93 -0.23 11.55 -15.35
C ARG A 93 -0.93 10.23 -14.98
N PHE A 94 -0.37 9.48 -14.04
CA PHE A 94 -0.98 8.29 -13.49
C PHE A 94 -1.71 8.61 -12.17
N PHE A 95 -3.04 8.47 -12.16
CA PHE A 95 -3.89 8.79 -11.01
C PHE A 95 -4.71 7.58 -10.52
N GLY A 96 -4.20 6.36 -10.75
CA GLY A 96 -4.88 5.13 -10.39
C GLY A 96 -4.55 4.65 -8.96
N TRP A 97 -5.50 4.01 -8.30
CA TRP A 97 -5.36 3.15 -7.10
C TRP A 97 -4.56 3.71 -5.90
N VAL A 98 -4.28 5.02 -5.85
CA VAL A 98 -3.40 5.63 -4.85
C VAL A 98 -1.97 5.06 -4.93
N ILE A 99 -1.43 4.95 -6.15
CA ILE A 99 -0.05 4.53 -6.39
C ILE A 99 0.82 5.78 -6.53
N GLY A 100 1.89 5.85 -5.74
CA GLY A 100 2.89 6.90 -5.81
C GLY A 100 3.93 6.66 -6.91
N GLY A 101 4.81 7.63 -7.09
CA GLY A 101 6.05 7.46 -7.84
C GLY A 101 7.17 6.90 -6.96
N THR A 102 8.41 7.05 -7.41
CA THR A 102 9.59 6.70 -6.61
C THR A 102 10.54 7.88 -6.49
N LEU A 103 10.92 8.22 -5.26
CA LEU A 103 11.95 9.23 -5.00
C LEU A 103 13.33 8.72 -5.41
N PRO A 104 14.21 9.56 -5.99
CA PRO A 104 15.50 9.11 -6.50
C PRO A 104 16.38 8.40 -5.47
N ALA A 105 16.53 8.92 -4.25
CA ALA A 105 17.34 8.28 -3.21
C ALA A 105 16.72 6.96 -2.74
N SER A 106 15.40 6.89 -2.70
CA SER A 106 14.66 5.68 -2.30
C SER A 106 14.83 4.56 -3.34
N LEU A 107 14.75 4.88 -4.63
CA LEU A 107 15.01 3.93 -5.72
C LEU A 107 16.46 3.44 -5.70
N GLY A 108 17.43 4.35 -5.53
CA GLY A 108 18.84 3.97 -5.42
C GLY A 108 19.12 3.09 -4.20
N ALA A 109 18.49 3.37 -3.07
CA ALA A 109 18.58 2.55 -1.86
C ALA A 109 17.97 1.15 -2.06
N ASP A 110 16.87 1.04 -2.80
CA ASP A 110 16.25 -0.25 -3.12
C ASP A 110 17.15 -1.12 -4.01
N TRP A 111 17.90 -0.53 -4.93
CA TRP A 111 18.92 -1.24 -5.70
C TRP A 111 20.03 -1.78 -4.80
N LEU A 112 20.46 -0.99 -3.80
CA LEU A 112 21.43 -1.46 -2.80
C LEU A 112 20.88 -2.60 -1.95
N VAL A 113 19.60 -2.55 -1.55
CA VAL A 113 18.93 -3.65 -0.83
C VAL A 113 18.98 -4.94 -1.65
N SER A 114 18.74 -4.87 -2.96
CA SER A 114 18.86 -6.04 -3.85
C SER A 114 20.29 -6.54 -3.97
N ALA A 115 21.27 -5.64 -4.05
CA ALA A 115 22.69 -6.01 -4.16
C ALA A 115 23.27 -6.57 -2.85
N TRP A 116 22.83 -6.05 -1.70
CA TRP A 116 23.29 -6.53 -0.38
C TRP A 116 22.66 -7.86 0.00
N ASP A 117 21.48 -8.19 -0.53
CA ASP A 117 20.73 -9.44 -0.33
C ASP A 117 20.60 -9.85 1.14
N GLN A 118 20.26 -8.90 2.00
CA GLN A 118 20.17 -9.15 3.45
C GLN A 118 18.79 -9.70 3.82
N ASN A 119 18.76 -10.78 4.61
CA ASN A 119 17.58 -11.15 5.34
C ASN A 119 17.43 -10.21 6.57
N ALA A 120 16.54 -9.24 6.50
CA ALA A 120 16.35 -8.22 7.51
C ALA A 120 15.48 -8.70 8.71
N ALA A 121 15.55 -9.98 9.05
CA ALA A 121 14.75 -10.54 10.14
C ALA A 121 15.37 -10.33 11.51
N MET A 122 16.69 -10.41 11.62
CA MET A 122 17.40 -10.49 12.90
C MET A 122 18.49 -9.44 13.00
N ARG A 123 18.54 -8.75 14.16
CA ARG A 123 19.57 -7.77 14.49
C ARG A 123 20.98 -8.38 14.44
N TYR A 124 21.14 -9.60 14.93
CA TYR A 124 22.41 -10.30 14.92
C TYR A 124 22.94 -10.60 13.51
N ALA A 125 22.06 -11.04 12.62
CA ALA A 125 22.45 -11.42 11.26
C ALA A 125 22.64 -10.23 10.31
N SER A 126 21.85 -9.19 10.48
CA SER A 126 21.81 -8.02 9.60
C SER A 126 21.76 -6.71 10.39
N PRO A 127 22.83 -6.41 11.16
CA PRO A 127 22.82 -5.29 12.11
C PRO A 127 22.64 -3.92 11.45
N ALA A 128 23.15 -3.74 10.23
CA ALA A 128 22.99 -2.47 9.50
C ALA A 128 21.54 -2.22 9.10
N THR A 129 20.86 -3.22 8.53
CA THR A 129 19.47 -3.08 8.12
C THR A 129 18.53 -2.95 9.31
N ALA A 130 18.79 -3.67 10.41
CA ALA A 130 18.03 -3.54 11.65
C ALA A 130 18.12 -2.11 12.21
N ALA A 131 19.34 -1.57 12.34
CA ALA A 131 19.54 -0.20 12.82
C ALA A 131 18.91 0.85 11.91
N ILE A 132 18.95 0.65 10.59
CA ILE A 132 18.30 1.55 9.63
C ILE A 132 16.77 1.50 9.78
N GLU A 133 16.18 0.32 9.94
CA GLU A 133 14.74 0.16 10.13
C GLU A 133 14.27 0.79 11.45
N GLU A 134 15.02 0.62 12.53
CA GLU A 134 14.73 1.25 13.83
C GLU A 134 14.73 2.78 13.71
N LEU A 135 15.79 3.37 13.15
CA LEU A 135 15.88 4.81 12.94
C LEU A 135 14.79 5.33 11.98
N ALA A 136 14.50 4.60 10.91
CA ALA A 136 13.40 4.95 10.03
C ALA A 136 12.06 4.94 10.77
N GLY A 137 11.84 3.96 11.66
CA GLY A 137 10.67 3.87 12.53
C GLY A 137 10.56 5.07 13.48
N GLU A 138 11.64 5.43 14.17
CA GLU A 138 11.69 6.61 15.03
C GLU A 138 11.36 7.91 14.26
N TRP A 139 11.92 8.08 13.09
CA TRP A 139 11.64 9.24 12.24
C TRP A 139 10.19 9.27 11.74
N LEU A 140 9.61 8.11 11.42
CA LEU A 140 8.21 8.02 11.04
C LEU A 140 7.30 8.43 12.19
N LEU A 141 7.53 7.94 13.42
CA LEU A 141 6.77 8.34 14.61
C LEU A 141 6.82 9.85 14.84
N ASP A 142 8.02 10.44 14.71
CA ASP A 142 8.22 11.86 14.89
C ASP A 142 7.54 12.71 13.80
N VAL A 143 7.66 12.33 12.52
CA VAL A 143 7.05 13.05 11.38
C VAL A 143 5.52 12.96 11.44
N LEU A 144 4.98 11.79 11.76
CA LEU A 144 3.54 11.57 11.87
C LEU A 144 2.94 12.06 13.21
N GLY A 145 3.81 12.39 14.19
CA GLY A 145 3.41 12.85 15.53
C GLY A 145 2.69 11.78 16.33
N LEU A 146 3.10 10.53 16.14
CA LEU A 146 2.62 9.38 16.89
C LEU A 146 3.45 9.17 18.17
N PRO A 147 2.97 8.39 19.16
CA PRO A 147 3.65 8.21 20.43
C PRO A 147 5.07 7.67 20.26
N ALA A 148 6.04 8.35 20.82
CA ALA A 148 7.42 7.89 20.83
C ALA A 148 7.54 6.56 21.59
N GLY A 149 8.38 5.65 21.07
CA GLY A 149 8.55 4.32 21.65
C GLY A 149 7.50 3.30 21.21
N SER A 150 6.58 3.65 20.28
CA SER A 150 5.74 2.67 19.60
C SER A 150 6.59 1.69 18.81
N ASP A 151 6.16 0.43 18.73
CA ASP A 151 6.76 -0.58 17.85
C ASP A 151 6.44 -0.24 16.37
N VAL A 152 7.44 -0.29 15.48
CA VAL A 152 7.29 -0.03 14.05
C VAL A 152 7.81 -1.20 13.25
N GLY A 153 6.94 -1.85 12.47
CA GLY A 153 7.28 -2.97 11.59
C GLY A 153 7.05 -2.64 10.12
N PHE A 154 7.97 -3.09 9.25
CA PHE A 154 7.89 -2.88 7.80
C PHE A 154 7.36 -4.14 7.10
N THR A 155 6.20 -4.02 6.47
CA THR A 155 5.46 -5.10 5.80
C THR A 155 5.43 -4.92 4.29
N THR A 156 4.78 -5.84 3.55
CA THR A 156 4.59 -5.75 2.10
C THR A 156 3.57 -4.69 1.66
N GLY A 157 2.80 -4.14 2.57
CA GLY A 157 1.80 -3.10 2.28
C GLY A 157 0.75 -3.01 3.37
N ALA A 158 -0.14 -1.99 3.25
CA ALA A 158 -1.16 -1.70 4.26
C ALA A 158 -2.07 -2.90 4.58
N THR A 159 -2.32 -3.82 3.65
CA THR A 159 -3.07 -5.05 3.95
C THR A 159 -2.38 -5.87 5.05
N MET A 160 -1.06 -6.07 4.96
CA MET A 160 -0.30 -6.77 5.98
C MET A 160 -0.03 -5.91 7.21
N ALA A 161 0.08 -4.59 7.06
CA ALA A 161 0.16 -3.67 8.19
C ALA A 161 -1.14 -3.66 9.00
N ASN A 162 -2.31 -3.64 8.35
CA ASN A 162 -3.63 -3.82 8.99
C ASN A 162 -3.72 -5.18 9.69
N TRP A 163 -3.28 -6.26 9.00
CA TRP A 163 -3.24 -7.58 9.60
C TRP A 163 -2.36 -7.60 10.86
N THR A 164 -1.20 -6.99 10.82
CA THR A 164 -0.25 -6.92 11.96
C THR A 164 -0.85 -6.18 13.15
N GLY A 165 -1.40 -4.98 12.92
CA GLY A 165 -2.08 -4.19 13.96
C GLY A 165 -3.30 -4.91 14.55
N LEU A 166 -4.08 -5.57 13.70
CA LEU A 166 -5.26 -6.32 14.13
C LEU A 166 -4.90 -7.66 14.80
N ALA A 167 -3.76 -8.28 14.47
CA ALA A 167 -3.23 -9.44 15.18
C ALA A 167 -2.80 -9.07 16.61
N ALA A 168 -2.13 -7.92 16.76
CA ALA A 168 -1.80 -7.36 18.07
C ALA A 168 -3.07 -7.01 18.87
N ALA A 169 -4.05 -6.38 18.22
CA ALA A 169 -5.36 -6.10 18.80
C ALA A 169 -6.03 -7.38 19.33
N ARG A 170 -6.11 -8.41 18.48
CA ARG A 170 -6.70 -9.71 18.83
C ARG A 170 -6.03 -10.33 20.06
N ALA A 171 -4.70 -10.36 20.06
CA ALA A 171 -3.95 -10.92 21.17
C ALA A 171 -4.22 -10.14 22.45
N SER A 172 -4.16 -8.80 22.41
CA SER A 172 -4.36 -7.94 23.56
C SER A 172 -5.78 -8.04 24.14
N VAL A 173 -6.82 -7.89 23.31
CA VAL A 173 -8.21 -7.88 23.85
C VAL A 173 -8.64 -9.26 24.36
N LEU A 174 -8.04 -10.35 23.89
CA LEU A 174 -8.28 -11.70 24.40
C LEU A 174 -7.47 -11.96 25.68
N ASP A 175 -6.25 -11.48 25.78
CA ASP A 175 -5.44 -11.56 26.98
C ASP A 175 -6.10 -10.81 28.16
N ASP A 176 -6.69 -9.65 27.92
CA ASP A 176 -7.44 -8.86 28.91
C ASP A 176 -8.60 -9.65 29.55
N VAL A 177 -9.11 -10.69 28.89
CA VAL A 177 -10.13 -11.60 29.43
C VAL A 177 -9.57 -12.98 29.79
N GLY A 178 -8.25 -13.13 29.90
CA GLY A 178 -7.55 -14.34 30.33
C GLY A 178 -7.50 -15.44 29.27
N TRP A 179 -7.54 -15.08 27.96
CA TRP A 179 -7.43 -16.01 26.87
C TRP A 179 -6.18 -15.80 26.03
N ASP A 180 -5.15 -16.63 26.24
CA ASP A 180 -3.97 -16.65 25.39
C ASP A 180 -4.30 -17.29 24.03
N VAL A 181 -4.44 -16.45 23.00
CA VAL A 181 -4.80 -16.88 21.65
C VAL A 181 -3.67 -17.61 20.93
N ASN A 182 -2.42 -17.35 21.28
CA ASN A 182 -1.26 -18.02 20.67
C ASN A 182 -1.13 -19.48 21.10
N VAL A 183 -1.56 -19.78 22.32
CA VAL A 183 -1.53 -21.14 22.88
C VAL A 183 -2.84 -21.88 22.60
N ARG A 184 -3.99 -21.20 22.71
CA ARG A 184 -5.32 -21.82 22.71
C ARG A 184 -6.05 -21.70 21.39
N GLY A 185 -5.58 -20.83 20.48
CA GLY A 185 -6.27 -20.51 19.22
C GLY A 185 -7.62 -19.81 19.44
N LEU A 186 -8.44 -19.74 18.39
CA LEU A 186 -9.76 -19.09 18.46
C LEU A 186 -10.93 -20.07 18.80
N GLN A 187 -10.69 -21.37 18.82
CA GLN A 187 -11.74 -22.32 19.16
C GLN A 187 -12.14 -22.19 20.64
N ASN A 188 -13.41 -21.89 20.87
CA ASN A 188 -13.98 -21.60 22.19
C ASN A 188 -13.42 -20.34 22.85
N ALA A 189 -12.76 -19.46 22.11
CA ALA A 189 -12.37 -18.14 22.61
C ALA A 189 -13.62 -17.29 22.90
N PRO A 190 -13.53 -16.34 23.84
CA PRO A 190 -14.55 -15.30 23.97
C PRO A 190 -14.75 -14.60 22.62
N ALA A 191 -16.02 -14.35 22.28
CA ALA A 191 -16.34 -13.67 21.03
C ALA A 191 -15.79 -12.24 21.04
N VAL A 192 -14.98 -11.90 20.02
CA VAL A 192 -14.48 -10.55 19.82
C VAL A 192 -15.38 -9.84 18.83
N THR A 193 -15.91 -8.68 19.21
CA THR A 193 -16.68 -7.82 18.30
C THR A 193 -15.75 -6.86 17.60
N VAL A 194 -15.76 -6.87 16.26
CA VAL A 194 -15.02 -5.88 15.47
C VAL A 194 -16.02 -4.89 14.89
N LEU A 195 -15.84 -3.60 15.16
CA LEU A 195 -16.63 -2.49 14.61
C LEU A 195 -15.82 -1.79 13.52
N ALA A 196 -16.46 -1.44 12.40
CA ALA A 196 -15.82 -0.67 11.35
C ALA A 196 -16.83 0.16 10.55
N GLY A 197 -16.41 1.29 9.99
CA GLY A 197 -17.25 2.15 9.15
C GLY A 197 -17.78 1.42 7.90
N ALA A 198 -18.90 1.91 7.36
CA ALA A 198 -19.53 1.35 6.16
C ALA A 198 -18.62 1.47 4.91
N GLU A 199 -17.84 2.54 4.83
CA GLU A 199 -16.96 2.88 3.70
C GLU A 199 -15.49 2.44 3.92
N ARG A 200 -15.22 1.46 4.82
CA ARG A 200 -13.88 0.94 5.05
C ARG A 200 -13.30 0.30 3.80
N HIS A 201 -11.98 0.33 3.68
CA HIS A 201 -11.30 -0.36 2.58
C HIS A 201 -11.34 -1.88 2.75
N VAL A 202 -11.39 -2.60 1.62
CA VAL A 202 -11.46 -4.08 1.57
C VAL A 202 -10.26 -4.77 2.25
N SER A 203 -9.12 -4.10 2.41
CA SER A 203 -7.94 -4.64 3.11
C SER A 203 -8.22 -4.95 4.58
N VAL A 204 -9.10 -4.19 5.24
CA VAL A 204 -9.56 -4.49 6.60
C VAL A 204 -10.37 -5.79 6.62
N ASP A 205 -11.29 -5.98 5.68
CA ASP A 205 -12.06 -7.24 5.57
C ASP A 205 -11.15 -8.44 5.31
N LEU A 206 -10.11 -8.27 4.47
CA LEU A 206 -9.11 -9.32 4.21
C LEU A 206 -8.30 -9.65 5.46
N ALA A 207 -7.81 -8.64 6.17
CA ALA A 207 -7.06 -8.83 7.41
C ALA A 207 -7.91 -9.57 8.47
N LEU A 208 -9.16 -9.15 8.66
CA LEU A 208 -10.10 -9.82 9.57
C LEU A 208 -10.38 -11.27 9.17
N ARG A 209 -10.52 -11.54 7.87
CA ARG A 209 -10.71 -12.90 7.35
C ARG A 209 -9.50 -13.78 7.67
N TYR A 210 -8.29 -13.30 7.43
CA TYR A 210 -7.05 -14.03 7.72
C TYR A 210 -6.85 -14.27 9.21
N LEU A 211 -7.35 -13.37 10.06
CA LEU A 211 -7.32 -13.50 11.51
C LEU A 211 -8.44 -14.39 12.07
N GLY A 212 -9.39 -14.85 11.24
CA GLY A 212 -10.49 -15.71 11.64
C GLY A 212 -11.69 -14.99 12.28
N PHE A 213 -11.78 -13.64 12.15
CA PHE A 213 -12.89 -12.87 12.71
C PHE A 213 -14.15 -12.85 11.82
N GLY A 214 -14.00 -13.04 10.50
CA GLY A 214 -15.11 -12.91 9.56
C GLY A 214 -15.44 -11.43 9.25
N THR A 215 -16.74 -11.13 9.10
CA THR A 215 -17.22 -9.78 8.74
C THR A 215 -17.40 -8.91 9.98
N PRO A 216 -16.90 -7.67 10.00
CA PRO A 216 -17.12 -6.76 11.12
C PRO A 216 -18.58 -6.27 11.21
N THR A 217 -18.99 -5.85 12.39
CA THR A 217 -20.22 -5.09 12.57
C THR A 217 -20.05 -3.70 11.95
N VAL A 218 -20.93 -3.37 11.02
CA VAL A 218 -20.87 -2.13 10.25
C VAL A 218 -21.49 -0.99 11.03
N VAL A 219 -20.72 0.08 11.24
CA VAL A 219 -21.21 1.36 11.77
C VAL A 219 -21.52 2.28 10.62
N ALA A 220 -22.64 3.00 10.68
CA ALA A 220 -23.05 3.93 9.65
C ALA A 220 -22.02 5.06 9.44
N SER A 221 -21.92 5.53 8.19
CA SER A 221 -21.03 6.62 7.78
C SER A 221 -21.84 7.79 7.23
N ASP A 222 -21.24 8.98 7.24
CA ASP A 222 -21.79 10.16 6.59
C ASP A 222 -21.58 10.15 5.06
N ASP A 223 -21.95 11.24 4.43
CA ASP A 223 -21.85 11.40 2.98
C ASP A 223 -20.41 11.45 2.45
N GLU A 224 -19.42 11.70 3.28
CA GLU A 224 -17.99 11.65 2.93
C GLU A 224 -17.33 10.33 3.33
N GLY A 225 -18.10 9.38 3.86
CA GLY A 225 -17.63 8.06 4.27
C GLY A 225 -17.02 8.02 5.68
N ARG A 226 -17.12 9.11 6.48
CA ARG A 226 -16.65 9.15 7.86
C ARG A 226 -17.60 8.42 8.79
N ILE A 227 -17.07 7.68 9.74
CA ILE A 227 -17.88 6.99 10.74
C ILE A 227 -18.74 8.00 11.54
N LEU A 228 -20.02 7.69 11.77
CA LEU A 228 -20.89 8.51 12.59
C LEU A 228 -20.73 8.17 14.07
N VAL A 229 -20.18 9.08 14.87
CA VAL A 229 -19.95 8.88 16.32
C VAL A 229 -21.22 8.52 17.10
N PRO A 230 -22.41 9.10 16.85
CA PRO A 230 -23.63 8.64 17.50
C PRO A 230 -23.93 7.16 17.23
N ALA A 231 -23.82 6.72 15.97
CA ALA A 231 -24.03 5.31 15.61
C ALA A 231 -22.96 4.39 16.21
N LEU A 232 -21.70 4.87 16.32
CA LEU A 232 -20.64 4.14 17.02
C LEU A 232 -20.97 3.96 18.50
N ARG A 233 -21.42 5.00 19.20
CA ARG A 233 -21.81 4.91 20.61
C ARG A 233 -22.98 3.94 20.84
N GLU A 234 -23.98 3.95 19.95
CA GLU A 234 -25.08 3.00 19.98
C GLU A 234 -24.57 1.55 19.81
N ALA A 235 -23.68 1.33 18.84
CA ALA A 235 -23.08 -0.01 18.62
C ALA A 235 -22.27 -0.46 19.85
N LEU A 236 -21.41 0.40 20.39
CA LEU A 236 -20.62 0.10 21.60
C LEU A 236 -21.48 -0.24 22.83
N ALA A 237 -22.62 0.44 23.00
CA ALA A 237 -23.52 0.19 24.11
C ALA A 237 -24.16 -1.21 24.08
N THR A 238 -24.17 -1.90 22.94
CA THR A 238 -24.75 -3.23 22.78
C THR A 238 -23.71 -4.36 22.87
N VAL A 239 -22.43 -4.02 22.82
CA VAL A 239 -21.35 -5.03 22.82
C VAL A 239 -21.08 -5.53 24.24
N THR A 240 -20.89 -6.84 24.36
CA THR A 240 -20.41 -7.49 25.57
C THR A 240 -19.17 -8.31 25.26
N GLY A 241 -18.09 -8.10 26.03
CA GLY A 241 -16.82 -8.79 25.82
C GLY A 241 -15.79 -7.95 25.02
N PRO A 242 -14.72 -8.60 24.51
CA PRO A 242 -13.63 -7.92 23.82
C PRO A 242 -14.07 -7.18 22.56
N VAL A 243 -13.58 -5.97 22.34
CA VAL A 243 -13.96 -5.10 21.22
C VAL A 243 -12.72 -4.54 20.50
N ILE A 244 -12.80 -4.49 19.18
CA ILE A 244 -11.84 -3.80 18.31
C ILE A 244 -12.62 -2.82 17.44
N LEU A 245 -12.18 -1.57 17.38
CA LEU A 245 -12.70 -0.55 16.46
C LEU A 245 -11.66 -0.29 15.36
N CYS A 246 -12.08 -0.36 14.08
CA CYS A 246 -11.29 0.06 12.95
C CYS A 246 -11.77 1.43 12.46
N LEU A 247 -10.91 2.42 12.54
CA LEU A 247 -11.09 3.77 11.97
C LEU A 247 -10.27 3.94 10.68
N GLN A 248 -10.57 4.97 9.91
CA GLN A 248 -9.93 5.22 8.62
C GLN A 248 -9.37 6.65 8.56
N ALA A 249 -8.07 6.77 8.20
CA ALA A 249 -7.44 8.03 7.84
C ALA A 249 -7.27 8.08 6.32
N GLY A 250 -8.18 8.77 5.64
CA GLY A 250 -8.24 8.87 4.18
C GLY A 250 -9.20 7.85 3.55
N ASN A 251 -10.45 8.25 3.33
CA ASN A 251 -11.42 7.44 2.59
C ASN A 251 -10.97 7.28 1.14
N LEU A 252 -11.19 6.09 0.57
CA LEU A 252 -10.75 5.76 -0.79
C LEU A 252 -11.33 6.68 -1.88
N HIS A 253 -12.55 7.19 -1.70
CA HIS A 253 -13.24 8.06 -2.66
C HIS A 253 -13.13 9.53 -2.31
N SER A 254 -13.45 9.92 -1.08
CA SER A 254 -13.47 11.32 -0.67
C SER A 254 -12.14 11.84 -0.13
N GLY A 255 -11.25 10.95 0.35
CA GLY A 255 -10.07 11.34 1.09
C GLY A 255 -10.37 11.81 2.53
N ALA A 256 -11.61 11.66 2.99
CA ALA A 256 -12.05 12.13 4.30
C ALA A 256 -11.41 11.33 5.46
N PHE A 257 -11.39 11.94 6.63
CA PHE A 257 -10.82 11.39 7.86
C PHE A 257 -11.92 11.16 8.87
N ASP A 258 -11.90 10.04 9.57
CA ASP A 258 -12.81 9.77 10.67
C ASP A 258 -12.62 10.78 11.83
N PRO A 259 -13.64 11.04 12.64
CA PRO A 259 -13.55 11.95 13.79
C PRO A 259 -12.82 11.26 14.96
N PHE A 260 -11.47 11.17 14.86
CA PHE A 260 -10.63 10.36 15.74
C PHE A 260 -10.81 10.66 17.22
N ALA A 261 -10.75 11.93 17.64
CA ALA A 261 -10.81 12.28 19.05
C ALA A 261 -12.07 11.73 19.73
N GLU A 262 -13.24 11.97 19.13
CA GLU A 262 -14.52 11.55 19.71
C GLU A 262 -14.77 10.04 19.58
N ALA A 263 -14.31 9.43 18.48
CA ALA A 263 -14.48 8.00 18.23
C ALA A 263 -13.57 7.17 19.14
N ILE A 264 -12.31 7.60 19.32
CA ILE A 264 -11.34 6.93 20.18
C ILE A 264 -11.75 7.06 21.66
N GLU A 265 -12.16 8.25 22.09
CA GLU A 265 -12.68 8.44 23.44
C GLU A 265 -13.84 7.49 23.75
N ALA A 266 -14.82 7.41 22.84
CA ALA A 266 -15.96 6.51 23.00
C ALA A 266 -15.56 5.03 23.03
N ALA A 267 -14.62 4.63 22.17
CA ALA A 267 -14.13 3.27 22.09
C ALA A 267 -13.34 2.86 23.34
N HIS A 268 -12.41 3.71 23.79
CA HIS A 268 -11.61 3.44 25.00
C HIS A 268 -12.48 3.40 26.26
N ALA A 269 -13.54 4.24 26.36
CA ALA A 269 -14.49 4.17 27.46
C ALA A 269 -15.24 2.82 27.52
N ALA A 270 -15.35 2.11 26.40
CA ALA A 270 -15.91 0.76 26.30
C ALA A 270 -14.83 -0.36 26.38
N GLY A 271 -13.56 -0.02 26.64
CA GLY A 271 -12.46 -1.00 26.70
C GLY A 271 -12.06 -1.56 25.34
N ALA A 272 -12.38 -0.89 24.23
CA ALA A 272 -12.02 -1.33 22.89
C ALA A 272 -10.57 -0.99 22.54
N TRP A 273 -9.91 -1.86 21.76
CA TRP A 273 -8.71 -1.53 21.01
C TRP A 273 -9.09 -0.72 19.77
N VAL A 274 -8.36 0.35 19.48
CA VAL A 274 -8.58 1.17 18.28
C VAL A 274 -7.43 0.99 17.30
N HIS A 275 -7.76 0.52 16.09
CA HIS A 275 -6.85 0.41 14.95
C HIS A 275 -7.22 1.44 13.89
N VAL A 276 -6.22 2.13 13.31
CA VAL A 276 -6.41 3.11 12.24
C VAL A 276 -5.82 2.60 10.93
N ASP A 277 -6.68 2.32 9.94
CA ASP A 277 -6.24 2.17 8.54
C ASP A 277 -5.96 3.56 7.97
N GLY A 278 -4.69 3.91 7.93
CA GLY A 278 -4.19 5.15 7.36
C GLY A 278 -3.33 4.94 6.12
N ALA A 279 -3.69 3.96 5.28
CA ALA A 279 -2.88 3.47 4.16
C ALA A 279 -2.22 4.59 3.33
N PHE A 280 -2.90 5.70 3.11
CA PHE A 280 -2.32 6.88 2.47
C PHE A 280 -2.59 8.19 3.24
N GLY A 281 -3.71 8.28 3.96
CA GLY A 281 -4.13 9.52 4.60
C GLY A 281 -3.42 9.82 5.92
N LEU A 282 -2.80 8.83 6.58
CA LEU A 282 -2.04 9.08 7.81
C LEU A 282 -0.91 10.11 7.59
N TRP A 283 -0.39 10.20 6.36
CA TRP A 283 0.63 11.17 5.97
C TRP A 283 0.18 12.63 6.09
N ALA A 284 -1.13 12.90 6.11
CA ALA A 284 -1.65 14.24 6.39
C ALA A 284 -1.24 14.76 7.79
N ALA A 285 -0.91 13.85 8.72
CA ALA A 285 -0.39 14.23 10.04
C ALA A 285 0.97 14.93 9.98
N ALA A 286 1.75 14.74 8.91
CA ALA A 286 3.02 15.43 8.72
C ALA A 286 2.85 16.93 8.38
N SER A 287 1.72 17.31 7.78
CA SER A 287 1.45 18.70 7.37
C SER A 287 0.80 19.50 8.50
N PRO A 288 1.36 20.65 8.90
CA PRO A 288 0.71 21.54 9.89
C PRO A 288 -0.69 22.01 9.48
N THR A 289 -0.96 22.16 8.18
CA THR A 289 -2.26 22.58 7.63
C THR A 289 -3.31 21.48 7.66
N LEU A 290 -2.90 20.21 7.53
CA LEU A 290 -3.79 19.06 7.46
C LEU A 290 -3.94 18.36 8.80
N ARG A 291 -2.94 18.43 9.67
CA ARG A 291 -2.93 17.79 10.99
C ARG A 291 -4.20 18.02 11.83
N PRO A 292 -4.82 19.20 11.84
CA PRO A 292 -6.09 19.40 12.57
C PRO A 292 -7.22 18.45 12.15
N ARG A 293 -7.17 17.89 10.92
CA ARG A 293 -8.16 16.91 10.44
C ARG A 293 -7.98 15.52 11.06
N LEU A 294 -6.80 15.26 11.62
CA LEU A 294 -6.47 14.01 12.31
C LEU A 294 -6.38 14.19 13.83
N ALA A 295 -6.97 15.26 14.38
CA ALA A 295 -6.91 15.55 15.82
C ALA A 295 -7.35 14.33 16.65
N GLY A 296 -6.49 13.88 17.57
CA GLY A 296 -6.70 12.71 18.41
C GLY A 296 -6.26 11.36 17.80
N VAL A 297 -5.77 11.33 16.55
CA VAL A 297 -5.34 10.08 15.91
C VAL A 297 -4.20 9.41 16.69
N GLU A 298 -3.37 10.18 17.36
CA GLU A 298 -2.25 9.72 18.18
C GLU A 298 -2.67 8.94 19.43
N ALA A 299 -3.95 8.97 19.78
CA ALA A 299 -4.49 8.24 20.92
C ALA A 299 -4.95 6.80 20.58
N ALA A 300 -4.91 6.39 19.31
CA ALA A 300 -5.22 5.03 18.92
C ALA A 300 -4.17 4.02 19.42
N ASP A 301 -4.47 2.73 19.38
CA ASP A 301 -3.59 1.65 19.85
C ASP A 301 -2.69 1.11 18.74
N SER A 302 -3.12 1.23 17.46
CA SER A 302 -2.32 0.80 16.30
C SER A 302 -2.71 1.54 15.03
N TRP A 303 -1.74 1.65 14.10
CA TRP A 303 -1.91 2.30 12.79
C TRP A 303 -1.27 1.47 11.69
N ALA A 304 -1.86 1.52 10.51
CA ALA A 304 -1.26 1.02 9.29
C ALA A 304 -1.12 2.14 8.26
N THR A 305 0.00 2.20 7.55
CA THR A 305 0.17 3.10 6.40
C THR A 305 1.06 2.46 5.33
N ASP A 306 1.07 3.03 4.13
CA ASP A 306 1.97 2.63 3.05
C ASP A 306 3.03 3.70 2.78
N ALA A 307 4.29 3.30 2.80
CA ALA A 307 5.38 4.13 2.32
C ALA A 307 5.42 4.18 0.78
N HIS A 308 4.99 3.11 0.10
CA HIS A 308 4.92 3.04 -1.36
C HIS A 308 3.74 3.82 -1.97
N LYS A 309 2.93 4.51 -1.15
CA LYS A 309 1.89 5.45 -1.61
C LYS A 309 2.39 6.88 -1.48
N THR A 310 1.93 7.62 -0.48
CA THR A 310 2.22 9.05 -0.32
C THR A 310 3.69 9.38 -0.15
N LEU A 311 4.51 8.54 0.53
CA LEU A 311 5.95 8.80 0.68
C LEU A 311 6.77 8.50 -0.58
N ASN A 312 6.19 7.89 -1.60
CA ASN A 312 6.87 7.60 -2.87
C ASN A 312 8.14 6.74 -2.73
N VAL A 313 8.05 5.69 -1.91
CA VAL A 313 9.04 4.62 -1.81
C VAL A 313 8.72 3.54 -2.86
N PRO A 314 9.70 2.87 -3.46
CA PRO A 314 9.43 1.76 -4.38
C PRO A 314 8.58 0.65 -3.76
N TYR A 315 7.76 -0.01 -4.59
CA TYR A 315 7.08 -1.24 -4.20
C TYR A 315 8.09 -2.32 -3.81
N ASP A 316 7.89 -3.01 -2.67
CA ASP A 316 6.73 -2.88 -1.81
C ASP A 316 7.13 -2.42 -0.39
N CYS A 317 6.35 -1.57 0.25
CA CYS A 317 6.58 -1.18 1.64
C CYS A 317 5.30 -0.64 2.30
N GLY A 318 4.77 -1.40 3.28
CA GLY A 318 3.81 -0.95 4.26
C GLY A 318 4.45 -0.79 5.63
N VAL A 319 3.79 -0.08 6.53
CA VAL A 319 4.26 0.21 7.90
C VAL A 319 3.13 -0.09 8.87
N ALA A 320 3.40 -1.01 9.80
CA ALA A 320 2.56 -1.29 10.96
C ALA A 320 3.13 -0.59 12.19
N ILE A 321 2.30 0.13 12.94
CA ILE A 321 2.71 0.86 14.13
C ILE A 321 1.80 0.43 15.29
N ILE A 322 2.37 0.09 16.44
CA ILE A 322 1.66 -0.37 17.63
C ILE A 322 2.12 0.46 18.82
N ALA A 323 1.17 1.17 19.44
CA ALA A 323 1.46 2.18 20.48
C ALA A 323 2.14 1.59 21.71
N ARG A 324 1.72 0.39 22.14
CA ARG A 324 2.24 -0.24 23.36
C ARG A 324 3.42 -1.15 23.01
N PRO A 325 4.63 -0.85 23.53
CA PRO A 325 5.80 -1.71 23.30
C PRO A 325 5.55 -3.16 23.72
N ASN A 326 6.18 -4.09 23.02
CA ASN A 326 6.11 -5.53 23.26
C ASN A 326 4.75 -6.21 22.98
N VAL A 327 3.67 -5.48 22.66
CA VAL A 327 2.40 -6.12 22.29
C VAL A 327 2.53 -6.81 20.92
N ALA A 328 3.24 -6.19 19.97
CA ALA A 328 3.56 -6.83 18.70
C ALA A 328 4.35 -8.13 18.92
N ARG A 329 5.43 -8.07 19.69
CA ARG A 329 6.26 -9.24 20.04
C ARG A 329 5.46 -10.34 20.74
N ALA A 330 4.58 -9.98 21.68
CA ALA A 330 3.72 -10.95 22.36
C ALA A 330 2.73 -11.64 21.39
N ALA A 331 2.24 -10.91 20.36
CA ALA A 331 1.29 -11.42 19.40
C ALA A 331 1.93 -12.23 18.25
N LEU A 332 3.13 -11.86 17.81
CA LEU A 332 3.77 -12.32 16.58
C LEU A 332 5.11 -13.03 16.81
N GLY A 333 5.82 -12.67 17.88
CA GLY A 333 7.15 -13.19 18.17
C GLY A 333 7.17 -14.68 18.36
N THR A 334 8.30 -15.30 18.03
CA THR A 334 8.53 -16.72 18.25
C THR A 334 9.88 -16.96 18.90
N GLU A 335 9.98 -17.97 19.74
CA GLU A 335 11.22 -18.40 20.36
C GLU A 335 11.62 -19.77 19.86
N THR A 336 12.85 -19.86 19.32
CA THR A 336 13.43 -21.15 18.89
C THR A 336 14.89 -21.20 19.25
N ALA A 337 15.40 -22.41 19.51
CA ALA A 337 16.77 -22.62 19.97
C ALA A 337 17.87 -22.22 18.95
N TYR A 338 17.53 -22.07 17.67
CA TYR A 338 18.51 -21.70 16.64
C TYR A 338 18.56 -20.18 16.35
N LEU A 339 17.59 -19.41 16.84
CA LEU A 339 17.59 -17.96 16.68
C LEU A 339 18.44 -17.32 17.78
N ILE A 340 19.49 -16.63 17.37
CA ILE A 340 20.40 -15.92 18.28
C ILE A 340 19.80 -14.54 18.51
N ARG A 341 19.41 -14.26 19.76
CA ARG A 341 18.92 -12.95 20.19
C ARG A 341 20.04 -12.06 20.71
N ASP A 342 19.84 -10.74 20.60
CA ASP A 342 20.71 -9.75 21.20
C ASP A 342 20.67 -9.86 22.73
N ALA A 343 21.83 -9.61 23.37
CA ALA A 343 21.93 -9.60 24.83
C ALA A 343 21.08 -8.52 25.52
N ALA A 344 20.69 -7.48 24.80
CA ALA A 344 19.82 -6.40 25.28
C ALA A 344 18.32 -6.76 25.28
N ASP A 345 17.96 -7.96 24.80
CA ASP A 345 16.56 -8.41 24.62
C ASP A 345 15.67 -7.43 23.81
N THR A 346 16.32 -6.64 22.93
CA THR A 346 15.61 -5.75 22.00
C THR A 346 14.86 -6.62 20.98
N PRO A 347 13.60 -6.29 20.63
CA PRO A 347 12.86 -7.03 19.62
C PRO A 347 13.62 -7.12 18.29
N ASP A 348 13.67 -8.30 17.71
CA ASP A 348 14.15 -8.47 16.35
C ASP A 348 13.07 -7.97 15.36
N PRO A 349 13.44 -7.51 14.16
CA PRO A 349 12.46 -7.06 13.17
C PRO A 349 11.35 -8.09 12.86
N TYR A 350 11.63 -9.39 12.91
CA TYR A 350 10.61 -10.43 12.72
C TYR A 350 9.60 -10.54 13.87
N ASP A 351 9.91 -10.02 15.06
CA ASP A 351 8.96 -9.97 16.17
C ASP A 351 7.83 -8.93 15.95
N LEU A 352 8.01 -8.01 15.00
CA LEU A 352 7.12 -6.87 14.75
C LEU A 352 6.25 -7.04 13.50
N VAL A 353 6.47 -8.10 12.70
CA VAL A 353 5.79 -8.35 11.41
C VAL A 353 5.57 -9.86 11.22
N PRO A 354 4.65 -10.27 10.32
CA PRO A 354 4.35 -11.70 10.11
C PRO A 354 5.44 -12.47 9.35
N GLU A 355 6.33 -11.77 8.62
CA GLU A 355 7.34 -12.41 7.79
C GLU A 355 8.65 -12.61 8.56
N MET A 356 9.15 -13.86 8.60
CA MET A 356 10.45 -14.17 9.22
C MET A 356 11.61 -13.90 8.25
N SER A 357 11.59 -14.49 7.05
CA SER A 357 12.57 -14.18 6.01
C SER A 357 12.06 -13.02 5.18
N ARG A 358 12.72 -11.86 5.27
CA ARG A 358 12.18 -10.61 4.73
C ARG A 358 13.23 -9.70 4.11
N ARG A 359 12.79 -8.96 3.09
CA ARG A 359 13.53 -7.86 2.48
C ARG A 359 13.68 -6.69 3.44
N ALA A 360 14.77 -5.95 3.36
CA ALA A 360 15.04 -4.75 4.17
C ALA A 360 14.23 -3.53 3.67
N ARG A 361 12.91 -3.56 3.87
CA ARG A 361 11.96 -2.55 3.37
C ARG A 361 12.12 -1.18 4.01
N GLY A 362 12.64 -1.09 5.22
CA GLY A 362 12.89 0.18 5.89
C GLY A 362 14.07 0.97 5.32
N VAL A 363 14.98 0.33 4.57
CA VAL A 363 16.14 1.02 3.97
C VAL A 363 15.72 2.06 2.93
N PRO A 364 14.84 1.76 1.95
CA PRO A 364 14.29 2.78 1.05
C PRO A 364 13.48 3.87 1.78
N VAL A 365 12.80 3.54 2.88
CA VAL A 365 12.07 4.53 3.71
C VAL A 365 13.04 5.49 4.39
N TRP A 366 14.10 4.97 5.01
CA TRP A 366 15.17 5.79 5.57
C TRP A 366 15.75 6.75 4.53
N ALA A 367 16.03 6.24 3.32
CA ALA A 367 16.58 7.04 2.24
C ALA A 367 15.62 8.14 1.76
N ALA A 368 14.31 7.84 1.66
CA ALA A 368 13.27 8.82 1.34
C ALA A 368 13.20 9.94 2.40
N LEU A 369 13.11 9.56 3.67
CA LEU A 369 13.06 10.52 4.78
C LEU A 369 14.34 11.34 4.87
N ARG A 370 15.50 10.74 4.60
CA ARG A 370 16.79 11.43 4.60
C ARG A 370 16.93 12.39 3.42
N GLN A 371 16.40 12.06 2.24
CA GLN A 371 16.35 12.93 1.08
C GLN A 371 15.47 14.15 1.33
N LEU A 372 14.26 13.92 1.84
CA LEU A 372 13.25 14.98 2.01
C LEU A 372 13.53 15.85 3.25
N GLY A 373 14.00 15.27 4.33
CA GLY A 373 13.93 15.91 5.64
C GLY A 373 12.49 16.21 6.04
N ARG A 374 12.28 16.81 7.19
CA ARG A 374 10.94 17.14 7.68
C ARG A 374 10.20 18.12 6.75
N SER A 375 10.87 19.17 6.29
CA SER A 375 10.26 20.18 5.40
C SER A 375 9.86 19.58 4.06
N GLY A 376 10.69 18.73 3.46
CA GLY A 376 10.37 18.07 2.20
C GLY A 376 9.22 17.08 2.31
N VAL A 377 9.02 16.42 3.46
CA VAL A 377 7.81 15.60 3.68
C VAL A 377 6.56 16.48 3.72
N VAL A 378 6.62 17.64 4.39
CA VAL A 378 5.52 18.62 4.39
C VAL A 378 5.23 19.11 2.97
N GLU A 379 6.27 19.51 2.24
CA GLU A 379 6.16 20.00 0.86
C GLU A 379 5.56 18.93 -0.07
N LEU A 380 5.98 17.69 0.07
CA LEU A 380 5.41 16.55 -0.67
C LEU A 380 3.90 16.41 -0.41
N VAL A 381 3.51 16.32 0.86
CA VAL A 381 2.09 16.11 1.24
C VAL A 381 1.22 17.30 0.82
N ASP A 382 1.66 18.53 1.12
CA ASP A 382 0.92 19.74 0.76
C ASP A 382 0.85 19.94 -0.76
N GLY A 383 1.94 19.60 -1.49
CA GLY A 383 1.99 19.63 -2.95
C GLY A 383 0.98 18.69 -3.59
N LEU A 384 0.89 17.44 -3.12
CA LEU A 384 -0.10 16.48 -3.62
C LEU A 384 -1.54 16.98 -3.42
N VAL A 385 -1.82 17.62 -2.27
CA VAL A 385 -3.14 18.21 -2.00
C VAL A 385 -3.41 19.43 -2.87
N ALA A 386 -2.39 20.26 -3.13
CA ALA A 386 -2.53 21.40 -4.02
C ALA A 386 -2.88 20.95 -5.45
N ILE A 387 -2.19 19.96 -5.97
CA ILE A 387 -2.48 19.35 -7.29
C ILE A 387 -3.89 18.75 -7.34
N ALA A 388 -4.32 18.04 -6.29
CA ALA A 388 -5.69 17.50 -6.24
C ALA A 388 -6.76 18.61 -6.31
N ARG A 389 -6.54 19.72 -5.63
CA ARG A 389 -7.44 20.89 -5.67
C ARG A 389 -7.41 21.61 -7.01
N GLU A 390 -6.24 21.71 -7.65
CA GLU A 390 -6.09 22.25 -8.99
C GLU A 390 -6.87 21.42 -10.01
N LEU A 391 -6.71 20.10 -9.99
CA LEU A 391 -7.51 19.18 -10.82
C LEU A 391 -9.01 19.32 -10.56
N ALA A 392 -9.44 19.35 -9.30
CA ALA A 392 -10.85 19.50 -8.96
C ALA A 392 -11.43 20.82 -9.50
N THR A 393 -10.68 21.92 -9.35
CA THR A 393 -11.08 23.24 -9.85
C THR A 393 -11.21 23.25 -11.37
N GLY A 394 -10.21 22.69 -12.07
CA GLY A 394 -10.22 22.60 -13.53
C GLY A 394 -11.34 21.70 -14.06
N LEU A 395 -11.58 20.56 -13.41
CA LEU A 395 -12.69 19.66 -13.76
C LEU A 395 -14.06 20.30 -13.55
N ALA A 396 -14.26 20.98 -12.43
CA ALA A 396 -15.52 21.69 -12.13
C ALA A 396 -15.83 22.83 -13.13
N ALA A 397 -14.80 23.38 -13.79
CA ALA A 397 -14.97 24.38 -14.84
C ALA A 397 -15.44 23.78 -16.18
N LEU A 398 -15.34 22.48 -16.39
CA LEU A 398 -15.80 21.81 -17.60
C LEU A 398 -17.33 21.67 -17.58
N PRO A 399 -18.05 22.03 -18.68
CA PRO A 399 -19.50 21.94 -18.73
C PRO A 399 -20.02 20.51 -18.48
N GLY A 400 -20.89 20.34 -17.49
CA GLY A 400 -21.53 19.07 -17.16
C GLY A 400 -20.66 18.11 -16.33
N VAL A 401 -19.58 18.62 -15.75
CA VAL A 401 -18.78 17.92 -14.73
C VAL A 401 -19.21 18.39 -13.35
N GLU A 402 -19.40 17.43 -12.46
CA GLU A 402 -19.68 17.66 -11.03
C GLU A 402 -18.58 16.97 -10.21
N VAL A 403 -17.87 17.72 -9.36
CA VAL A 403 -17.01 17.19 -8.30
C VAL A 403 -17.93 16.78 -7.15
N VAL A 404 -17.90 15.50 -6.77
CA VAL A 404 -18.93 14.93 -5.87
C VAL A 404 -18.44 14.69 -4.43
N ASN A 405 -17.18 15.02 -4.13
CA ASN A 405 -16.60 14.95 -2.78
C ASN A 405 -16.01 16.29 -2.35
N ASP A 406 -15.89 16.51 -1.04
CA ASP A 406 -15.03 17.53 -0.47
C ASP A 406 -13.56 17.12 -0.69
N VAL A 407 -12.82 17.90 -1.50
CA VAL A 407 -11.40 17.62 -1.76
C VAL A 407 -10.55 18.07 -0.58
N VAL A 408 -10.61 17.27 0.47
CA VAL A 408 -9.91 17.55 1.75
C VAL A 408 -8.48 17.02 1.77
N PHE A 409 -8.20 16.03 0.91
CA PHE A 409 -6.87 15.41 0.76
C PHE A 409 -6.57 15.18 -0.73
N THR A 410 -6.09 14.01 -1.14
CA THR A 410 -5.55 13.73 -2.48
C THR A 410 -6.53 13.01 -3.41
N GLN A 411 -7.80 12.87 -3.01
CA GLN A 411 -8.82 12.18 -3.78
C GLN A 411 -9.79 13.18 -4.42
N VAL A 412 -10.06 12.98 -5.72
CA VAL A 412 -11.06 13.74 -6.47
C VAL A 412 -11.99 12.74 -7.16
N CYS A 413 -13.29 12.84 -6.89
CA CYS A 413 -14.31 12.05 -7.56
C CYS A 413 -15.21 12.98 -8.39
N VAL A 414 -15.42 12.63 -9.65
CA VAL A 414 -16.28 13.40 -10.54
C VAL A 414 -17.29 12.55 -11.28
N THR A 415 -18.41 13.16 -11.66
CA THR A 415 -19.40 12.59 -12.57
C THR A 415 -19.60 13.49 -13.79
N PHE A 416 -20.12 12.92 -14.87
CA PHE A 416 -20.35 13.63 -16.13
C PHE A 416 -21.85 13.73 -16.47
N GLY A 417 -22.69 14.01 -15.45
CA GLY A 417 -24.14 14.22 -15.59
C GLY A 417 -24.95 12.93 -15.41
N SER A 418 -24.58 11.80 -16.05
CA SER A 418 -25.22 10.50 -15.85
C SER A 418 -24.20 9.38 -15.66
N ASP A 419 -24.63 8.27 -15.06
CA ASP A 419 -23.81 7.08 -14.87
C ASP A 419 -23.31 6.50 -16.18
N GLU A 420 -24.17 6.48 -17.21
CA GLU A 420 -23.82 6.00 -18.52
C GLU A 420 -22.72 6.86 -19.16
N ARG A 421 -22.89 8.18 -19.13
CA ARG A 421 -21.88 9.11 -19.67
C ARG A 421 -20.58 9.03 -18.88
N THR A 422 -20.65 8.89 -17.55
CA THR A 422 -19.46 8.74 -16.70
C THR A 422 -18.67 7.48 -17.08
N ARG A 423 -19.34 6.34 -17.27
CA ARG A 423 -18.69 5.13 -17.78
C ARG A 423 -18.08 5.32 -19.16
N ALA A 424 -18.79 5.97 -20.07
CA ALA A 424 -18.34 6.19 -21.45
C ALA A 424 -17.10 7.09 -21.50
N VAL A 425 -17.09 8.21 -20.77
CA VAL A 425 -15.92 9.11 -20.66
C VAL A 425 -14.73 8.37 -20.05
N THR A 426 -14.95 7.65 -18.95
CA THR A 426 -13.89 6.85 -18.30
C THR A 426 -13.29 5.82 -19.26
N ALA A 427 -14.13 5.10 -20.01
CA ALA A 427 -13.65 4.10 -20.96
C ALA A 427 -12.82 4.72 -22.08
N ARG A 428 -13.21 5.91 -22.59
CA ARG A 428 -12.43 6.64 -23.59
C ARG A 428 -11.08 7.12 -23.07
N LEU A 429 -11.03 7.64 -21.84
CA LEU A 429 -9.77 8.02 -21.19
C LEU A 429 -8.80 6.84 -21.04
N ILE A 430 -9.32 5.69 -20.62
CA ILE A 430 -8.51 4.47 -20.48
C ILE A 430 -8.00 4.00 -21.85
N ALA A 431 -8.86 4.05 -22.88
CA ALA A 431 -8.51 3.64 -24.25
C ALA A 431 -7.52 4.59 -24.93
N ASP A 432 -7.59 5.88 -24.65
CA ASP A 432 -6.64 6.88 -25.13
C ASP A 432 -5.24 6.69 -24.53
N GLY A 433 -5.16 6.29 -23.25
CA GLY A 433 -3.93 5.89 -22.59
C GLY A 433 -2.92 7.01 -22.28
N ARG A 434 -3.21 8.27 -22.64
CA ARG A 434 -2.32 9.42 -22.38
C ARG A 434 -2.27 9.78 -20.90
N VAL A 435 -3.40 9.58 -20.20
CA VAL A 435 -3.57 9.74 -18.75
C VAL A 435 -4.25 8.48 -18.19
N TRP A 436 -4.05 8.18 -16.93
CA TRP A 436 -4.72 7.05 -16.29
C TRP A 436 -5.54 7.50 -15.11
N MET A 437 -6.84 7.35 -15.21
CA MET A 437 -7.85 7.58 -14.18
C MET A 437 -8.81 6.40 -14.18
N SER A 438 -9.36 5.99 -13.03
CA SER A 438 -10.18 4.78 -12.95
C SER A 438 -11.63 5.07 -12.60
N GLY A 439 -12.54 4.31 -13.19
CA GLY A 439 -13.95 4.31 -12.79
C GLY A 439 -14.13 3.63 -11.43
N SER A 440 -15.16 4.06 -10.70
CA SER A 440 -15.59 3.44 -9.46
C SER A 440 -17.10 3.64 -9.27
N VAL A 441 -17.67 2.93 -8.29
CA VAL A 441 -19.03 3.19 -7.80
C VAL A 441 -18.92 3.75 -6.39
N TRP A 442 -19.46 4.94 -6.18
CA TRP A 442 -19.52 5.57 -4.87
C TRP A 442 -20.92 6.11 -4.60
N ARG A 443 -21.47 5.74 -3.44
CA ARG A 443 -22.84 6.11 -3.04
C ARG A 443 -23.90 5.78 -4.09
N GLY A 444 -23.73 4.64 -4.77
CA GLY A 444 -24.63 4.16 -5.82
C GLY A 444 -24.51 4.88 -7.16
N ARG A 445 -23.58 5.83 -7.31
CA ARG A 445 -23.31 6.57 -8.56
C ARG A 445 -21.99 6.10 -9.19
N GLN A 446 -21.93 6.07 -10.50
CA GLN A 446 -20.68 5.91 -11.25
C GLN A 446 -19.85 7.19 -11.11
N VAL A 447 -18.56 7.03 -10.77
CA VAL A 447 -17.62 8.15 -10.65
C VAL A 447 -16.33 7.86 -11.40
N LEU A 448 -15.71 8.88 -11.95
CA LEU A 448 -14.28 8.85 -12.30
C LEU A 448 -13.52 9.25 -11.05
N ARG A 449 -12.62 8.38 -10.59
CA ARG A 449 -11.81 8.61 -9.40
C ARG A 449 -10.37 8.93 -9.78
N ILE A 450 -9.85 10.00 -9.20
CA ILE A 450 -8.51 10.53 -9.40
C ILE A 450 -7.81 10.52 -8.04
N SER A 451 -6.66 9.85 -7.97
CA SER A 451 -5.84 9.75 -6.77
C SER A 451 -4.48 10.38 -7.04
N VAL A 452 -4.26 11.57 -6.49
CA VAL A 452 -2.98 12.28 -6.66
C VAL A 452 -1.98 11.74 -5.64
N SER A 453 -0.95 11.03 -6.11
CA SER A 453 -0.01 10.34 -5.21
C SER A 453 1.44 10.42 -5.68
N ASN A 454 1.72 10.86 -6.90
CA ASN A 454 3.06 10.91 -7.44
C ASN A 454 3.70 12.28 -7.17
N TRP A 455 4.90 12.27 -6.58
CA TRP A 455 5.68 13.46 -6.26
C TRP A 455 6.07 14.32 -7.48
N SER A 456 6.13 13.71 -8.68
CA SER A 456 6.52 14.40 -9.91
C SER A 456 5.34 15.01 -10.67
N THR A 457 4.09 14.83 -10.21
CA THR A 457 2.92 15.45 -10.83
C THR A 457 2.97 16.97 -10.64
N ASP A 458 2.90 17.73 -11.73
CA ASP A 458 2.93 19.19 -11.74
C ASP A 458 1.71 19.82 -12.46
N SER A 459 1.69 21.15 -12.56
CA SER A 459 0.60 21.88 -13.22
C SER A 459 0.52 21.64 -14.73
N ASP A 460 1.61 21.26 -15.39
CA ASP A 460 1.60 20.90 -16.81
C ASP A 460 0.91 19.54 -16.99
N ASP A 461 1.18 18.56 -16.11
CA ASP A 461 0.46 17.29 -16.07
C ASP A 461 -1.04 17.49 -15.78
N VAL A 462 -1.39 18.44 -14.90
CA VAL A 462 -2.78 18.83 -14.64
C VAL A 462 -3.44 19.38 -15.88
N ALA A 463 -2.82 20.38 -16.53
CA ALA A 463 -3.36 20.99 -17.73
C ALA A 463 -3.55 19.97 -18.87
N TYR A 464 -2.56 19.09 -19.06
CA TYR A 464 -2.63 18.00 -20.01
C TYR A 464 -3.78 17.02 -19.71
N SER A 465 -3.95 16.67 -18.44
CA SER A 465 -5.00 15.75 -17.98
C SER A 465 -6.40 16.35 -18.15
N LEU A 466 -6.57 17.64 -17.86
CA LEU A 466 -7.84 18.36 -18.08
C LEU A 466 -8.22 18.40 -19.58
N ALA A 467 -7.22 18.63 -20.46
CA ALA A 467 -7.44 18.59 -21.91
C ALA A 467 -7.88 17.18 -22.36
N ALA A 468 -7.22 16.12 -21.87
CA ALA A 468 -7.62 14.74 -22.19
C ALA A 468 -9.04 14.41 -21.72
N VAL A 469 -9.45 14.87 -20.53
CA VAL A 469 -10.83 14.72 -20.05
C VAL A 469 -11.82 15.48 -20.95
N ALA A 470 -11.52 16.73 -21.32
CA ALA A 470 -12.38 17.52 -22.20
C ALA A 470 -12.56 16.88 -23.59
N GLU A 471 -11.49 16.35 -24.17
CA GLU A 471 -11.55 15.59 -25.44
C GLU A 471 -12.40 14.33 -25.29
N ALA A 472 -12.19 13.54 -24.23
CA ALA A 472 -12.98 12.34 -23.95
C ALA A 472 -14.47 12.63 -23.71
N MET A 473 -14.82 13.83 -23.28
CA MET A 473 -16.22 14.30 -23.13
C MET A 473 -16.87 14.70 -24.46
N ALA A 474 -16.08 15.20 -25.41
CA ALA A 474 -16.54 15.71 -26.71
C ALA A 474 -16.85 14.61 -27.70
N ASP A 475 -16.18 13.46 -27.65
CA ASP A 475 -16.41 12.35 -28.58
C ASP A 475 -17.79 11.75 -28.38
N GLU A 476 -18.58 11.70 -29.51
CA GLU A 476 -19.78 10.90 -29.55
C GLU A 476 -19.45 9.40 -29.51
N PRO A 477 -20.36 8.53 -28.99
CA PRO A 477 -20.03 7.12 -28.78
C PRO A 477 -19.70 6.47 -30.15
N SER A 478 -18.40 6.23 -30.38
CA SER A 478 -17.98 5.37 -31.49
C SER A 478 -18.49 3.96 -31.21
N SER A 479 -19.40 3.48 -32.08
CA SER A 479 -19.92 2.11 -32.06
C SER A 479 -18.79 1.13 -32.38
N GLY A 480 -18.06 0.62 -31.39
CA GLY A 480 -17.16 -0.48 -31.67
C GLY A 480 -16.07 -0.78 -30.67
N ARG A 481 -16.25 -1.90 -30.02
CA ARG A 481 -15.25 -2.79 -29.43
C ARG A 481 -14.52 -2.34 -28.17
N PHE A 482 -15.18 -2.51 -27.00
CA PHE A 482 -14.47 -2.97 -25.81
C PHE A 482 -15.44 -3.88 -25.02
N PRO A 483 -14.95 -4.99 -24.41
CA PRO A 483 -15.80 -5.81 -23.57
C PRO A 483 -16.26 -4.99 -22.36
N PRO A 484 -17.50 -5.18 -21.90
CA PRO A 484 -17.98 -4.53 -20.70
C PRO A 484 -17.08 -4.94 -19.53
N VAL A 485 -16.64 -3.96 -18.74
CA VAL A 485 -16.09 -4.22 -17.40
C VAL A 485 -17.13 -5.09 -16.70
N ALA A 486 -16.78 -6.32 -16.36
CA ALA A 486 -17.68 -7.27 -15.74
C ALA A 486 -18.28 -6.62 -14.48
N ASP A 487 -19.57 -6.38 -14.52
CA ASP A 487 -20.36 -5.98 -13.35
C ASP A 487 -20.35 -7.16 -12.37
N ARG A 488 -19.36 -7.17 -11.48
CA ARG A 488 -19.35 -8.03 -10.31
C ARG A 488 -20.03 -7.31 -9.17
N SER A 489 -21.29 -6.91 -9.40
CA SER A 489 -22.20 -6.68 -8.31
C SER A 489 -22.39 -8.04 -7.62
N HIS A 490 -21.84 -8.18 -6.43
CA HIS A 490 -22.01 -9.36 -5.60
C HIS A 490 -23.51 -9.54 -5.27
N GLU A 491 -24.20 -10.35 -6.04
CA GLU A 491 -25.37 -11.05 -5.55
C GLU A 491 -24.93 -11.95 -4.40
N ARG A 492 -25.07 -11.43 -3.20
CA ARG A 492 -25.03 -12.25 -1.98
C ARG A 492 -26.22 -13.17 -2.00
N LYS A 493 -26.03 -14.39 -2.49
CA LYS A 493 -26.94 -15.47 -2.16
C LYS A 493 -26.82 -15.73 -0.66
N THR A 494 -27.81 -15.31 0.08
CA THR A 494 -28.05 -15.75 1.45
C THR A 494 -28.16 -17.29 1.46
N PRO A 495 -27.38 -18.02 2.26
CA PRO A 495 -27.60 -19.44 2.45
C PRO A 495 -28.85 -19.58 3.29
N THR A 496 -29.91 -20.18 2.73
CA THR A 496 -31.01 -20.76 3.49
C THR A 496 -30.53 -22.03 4.12
N ARG A 497 -30.53 -22.05 5.47
CA ARG A 497 -30.30 -23.12 6.46
C ARG A 497 -28.88 -23.65 6.62
#